data_2b9cd0a5b9cfcf9376c88fa5251afeaa
#
_entry.id   2b9cd0a5b9cfcf9376c88fa5251afeaa
#
_cell.length_a   1.000
_cell.length_b   1.000
_cell.length_c   1.000
_cell.angle_alpha   90.00
_cell.angle_beta   90.00
_cell.angle_gamma   90.00
#
_symmetry.space_group_name_H-M   'P 1'
#
loop_
_entity.id
_entity.type
_entity.pdbx_description
1 polymer ?
#
loop_
_entity_poly.entity_id
_entity_poly.type
_entity_poly.pdbx_seq_one_letter_code
_entity_poly.pdbx_strand_id
1 'polypeptide(L)'
;MGVDPDGEVTWSLGDPSTVVFPRSANKPFQALGMVRSGLPLDGAELALASASHSAEPFHVEGVRAILTRAGLDESALQTPPSYPLDGHEHAEVLRAGGGRAPIS
;
A
#
# COMPACT_ATOMS: atom_id res chain seq x y z
N MET A 1 16.76 -15.74 2.43
CA MET A 1 16.72 -16.73 1.33
C MET A 1 16.80 -15.98 0.02
N GLY A 2 17.65 -16.43 -0.88
CA GLY A 2 17.68 -16.01 -2.28
C GLY A 2 17.35 -17.20 -3.17
N VAL A 3 16.66 -16.93 -4.27
CA VAL A 3 16.32 -17.91 -5.28
C VAL A 3 16.84 -17.42 -6.64
N ASP A 4 17.18 -18.34 -7.52
CA ASP A 4 17.51 -18.03 -8.90
C ASP A 4 16.25 -17.86 -9.77
N PRO A 5 16.40 -17.51 -11.07
CA PRO A 5 15.26 -17.37 -11.98
C PRO A 5 14.43 -18.64 -12.17
N ASP A 6 14.99 -19.81 -11.89
CA ASP A 6 14.32 -21.11 -12.00
C ASP A 6 13.58 -21.47 -10.71
N GLY A 7 13.74 -20.66 -9.63
CA GLY A 7 13.09 -20.85 -8.34
C GLY A 7 13.89 -21.71 -7.35
N GLU A 8 15.12 -22.12 -7.71
CA GLU A 8 15.98 -22.90 -6.83
C GLU A 8 16.64 -22.02 -5.77
N VAL A 9 16.70 -22.53 -4.55
CA VAL A 9 17.30 -21.80 -3.43
C VAL A 9 18.82 -21.76 -3.55
N THR A 10 19.37 -20.57 -3.79
CA THR A 10 20.83 -20.35 -3.92
C THR A 10 21.51 -20.08 -2.60
N TRP A 11 20.80 -19.53 -1.62
CA TRP A 11 21.27 -19.36 -0.24
C TRP A 11 20.08 -19.18 0.71
N SER A 12 20.26 -19.52 1.97
CA SER A 12 19.29 -19.25 3.04
C SER A 12 19.98 -18.93 4.36
N LEU A 13 19.30 -18.11 5.17
CA LEU A 13 19.65 -17.90 6.58
C LEU A 13 18.39 -18.22 7.40
N GLY A 14 18.51 -19.14 8.36
CA GLY A 14 17.37 -19.69 9.08
C GLY A 14 16.58 -20.71 8.24
N ASP A 15 15.34 -20.98 8.66
CA ASP A 15 14.45 -21.91 7.99
C ASP A 15 13.51 -21.15 7.01
N PRO A 16 13.70 -21.31 5.68
CA PRO A 16 12.88 -20.63 4.69
C PRO A 16 11.43 -21.10 4.62
N SER A 17 11.11 -22.24 5.24
CA SER A 17 9.75 -22.79 5.31
C SER A 17 8.93 -22.25 6.49
N THR A 18 9.54 -21.43 7.35
CA THR A 18 8.83 -20.79 8.46
C THR A 18 7.67 -19.94 7.96
N VAL A 19 6.46 -20.20 8.45
CA VAL A 19 5.28 -19.41 8.12
C VAL A 19 5.38 -18.02 8.76
N VAL A 20 5.26 -16.98 7.91
CA VAL A 20 5.31 -15.59 8.34
C VAL A 20 4.15 -14.79 7.74
N PHE A 21 3.79 -13.71 8.41
CA PHE A 21 2.91 -12.69 7.79
C PHE A 21 3.78 -11.72 6.98
N PRO A 22 3.69 -11.68 5.65
CA PRO A 22 4.54 -10.83 4.81
C PRO A 22 4.24 -9.32 4.99
N ARG A 23 3.04 -8.99 5.50
CA ARG A 23 2.59 -7.60 5.70
C ARG A 23 2.84 -6.76 4.43
N SER A 24 3.44 -5.58 4.57
CA SER A 24 3.70 -4.66 3.44
C SER A 24 4.66 -5.22 2.38
N ALA A 25 5.48 -6.22 2.68
CA ALA A 25 6.33 -6.87 1.69
C ALA A 25 5.53 -7.58 0.58
N ASN A 26 4.23 -7.84 0.81
CA ASN A 26 3.35 -8.44 -0.19
C ASN A 26 2.77 -7.43 -1.20
N LYS A 27 2.92 -6.14 -0.98
CA LYS A 27 2.27 -5.10 -1.82
C LYS A 27 2.69 -5.12 -3.29
N PRO A 28 3.95 -5.35 -3.68
CA PRO A 28 4.31 -5.49 -5.09
C PRO A 28 3.59 -6.65 -5.79
N PHE A 29 3.37 -7.77 -5.09
CA PHE A 29 2.62 -8.91 -5.64
C PHE A 29 1.13 -8.58 -5.80
N GLN A 30 0.54 -7.84 -4.85
CA GLN A 30 -0.83 -7.35 -4.95
C GLN A 30 -0.98 -6.38 -6.14
N ALA A 31 -0.04 -5.44 -6.30
CA ALA A 31 -0.02 -4.51 -7.42
C ALA A 31 0.11 -5.24 -8.77
N LEU A 32 0.98 -6.26 -8.85
CA LEU A 32 1.09 -7.12 -10.03
C LEU A 32 -0.26 -7.79 -10.35
N GLY A 33 -0.95 -8.31 -9.34
CA GLY A 33 -2.30 -8.90 -9.49
C GLY A 33 -3.29 -7.88 -10.04
N MET A 34 -3.31 -6.65 -9.52
CA MET A 34 -4.19 -5.58 -9.99
C MET A 34 -3.94 -5.23 -11.47
N VAL A 35 -2.66 -5.05 -11.86
CA VAL A 35 -2.29 -4.75 -13.26
C VAL A 35 -2.69 -5.90 -14.19
N ARG A 36 -2.42 -7.15 -13.78
CA ARG A 36 -2.83 -8.34 -14.57
C ARG A 36 -4.34 -8.50 -14.69
N SER A 37 -5.09 -7.97 -13.74
CA SER A 37 -6.57 -7.93 -13.79
C SER A 37 -7.11 -6.76 -14.61
N GLY A 38 -6.24 -5.96 -15.23
CA GLY A 38 -6.62 -4.89 -16.15
C GLY A 38 -6.73 -3.50 -15.51
N LEU A 39 -6.31 -3.31 -14.26
CA LEU A 39 -6.26 -1.98 -13.68
C LEU A 39 -5.10 -1.19 -14.30
N PRO A 40 -5.36 -0.07 -15.02
CA PRO A 40 -4.37 0.63 -15.82
C PRO A 40 -3.53 1.60 -14.95
N LEU A 41 -2.78 1.04 -14.00
CA LEU A 41 -1.85 1.82 -13.17
C LEU A 41 -0.48 1.89 -13.82
N ASP A 42 0.12 3.07 -13.81
CA ASP A 42 1.49 3.30 -14.24
C ASP A 42 2.19 4.35 -13.36
N GLY A 43 3.50 4.53 -13.56
CA GLY A 43 4.28 5.57 -12.91
C GLY A 43 4.03 5.69 -11.40
N ALA A 44 3.66 6.88 -10.95
CA ALA A 44 3.46 7.20 -9.53
C ALA A 44 2.29 6.43 -8.91
N GLU A 45 1.22 6.18 -9.65
CA GLU A 45 0.07 5.43 -9.15
C GLU A 45 0.44 3.96 -8.89
N LEU A 46 1.18 3.33 -9.79
CA LEU A 46 1.67 1.97 -9.61
C LEU A 46 2.66 1.89 -8.45
N ALA A 47 3.55 2.89 -8.32
CA ALA A 47 4.48 2.98 -7.19
C ALA A 47 3.72 3.08 -5.86
N LEU A 48 2.70 3.93 -5.79
CA LEU A 48 1.86 4.10 -4.60
C LEU A 48 1.10 2.80 -4.25
N ALA A 49 0.52 2.13 -5.25
CA ALA A 49 -0.18 0.85 -5.05
C ALA A 49 0.74 -0.28 -4.60
N SER A 50 2.03 -0.19 -4.94
CA SER A 50 3.07 -1.17 -4.57
C SER A 50 3.76 -0.89 -3.24
N ALA A 51 3.43 0.23 -2.59
CA ALA A 51 4.11 0.69 -1.37
C ALA A 51 3.16 0.81 -0.17
N SER A 52 3.74 0.90 1.01
CA SER A 52 3.06 1.45 2.18
C SER A 52 3.28 2.96 2.22
N HIS A 53 2.30 3.69 2.71
CA HIS A 53 2.39 5.14 2.86
C HIS A 53 2.00 5.57 4.28
N SER A 54 2.34 6.79 4.62
CA SER A 54 2.14 7.40 5.95
C SER A 54 1.00 8.41 5.99
N ALA A 55 0.20 8.47 4.92
CA ALA A 55 -0.94 9.38 4.75
C ALA A 55 -0.59 10.87 4.70
N GLU A 56 0.61 11.19 4.24
CA GLU A 56 0.94 12.57 3.87
C GLU A 56 0.02 13.06 2.73
N PRO A 57 -0.21 14.37 2.57
CA PRO A 57 -1.18 14.90 1.62
C PRO A 57 -1.07 14.34 0.20
N PHE A 58 0.15 14.22 -0.32
CA PHE A 58 0.39 13.68 -1.67
C PHE A 58 0.05 12.17 -1.80
N HIS A 59 0.17 11.40 -0.71
CA HIS A 59 -0.29 10.01 -0.69
C HIS A 59 -1.82 9.94 -0.78
N VAL A 60 -2.50 10.76 0.01
CA VAL A 60 -3.97 10.82 0.03
C VAL A 60 -4.51 11.25 -1.33
N GLU A 61 -3.91 12.28 -1.94
CA GLU A 61 -4.25 12.73 -3.30
C GLU A 61 -4.04 11.63 -4.34
N GLY A 62 -2.92 10.91 -4.26
CA GLY A 62 -2.62 9.79 -5.15
C GLY A 62 -3.65 8.67 -5.04
N VAL A 63 -4.05 8.27 -3.84
CA VAL A 63 -5.10 7.26 -3.63
C VAL A 63 -6.43 7.74 -4.21
N ARG A 64 -6.82 9.00 -4.00
CA ARG A 64 -8.04 9.59 -4.59
C ARG A 64 -8.00 9.59 -6.11
N ALA A 65 -6.86 9.87 -6.70
CA ALA A 65 -6.69 9.83 -8.15
C ALA A 65 -6.90 8.41 -8.71
N ILE A 66 -6.33 7.39 -8.04
CA ILE A 66 -6.52 5.98 -8.41
C ILE A 66 -8.00 5.59 -8.31
N LEU A 67 -8.68 5.93 -7.21
CA LEU A 67 -10.11 5.66 -7.04
C LEU A 67 -10.94 6.33 -8.14
N THR A 68 -10.72 7.62 -8.40
CA THR A 68 -11.44 8.38 -9.43
C THR A 68 -11.25 7.74 -10.81
N ARG A 69 -10.02 7.34 -11.16
CA ARG A 69 -9.73 6.63 -12.44
C ARG A 69 -10.51 5.32 -12.56
N ALA A 70 -10.71 4.63 -11.44
CA ALA A 70 -11.52 3.41 -11.37
C ALA A 70 -13.04 3.67 -11.32
N GLY A 71 -13.49 4.93 -11.35
CA GLY A 71 -14.90 5.30 -11.18
C GLY A 71 -15.43 5.10 -9.76
N LEU A 72 -14.55 5.13 -8.77
CA LEU A 72 -14.85 4.92 -7.36
C LEU A 72 -14.56 6.19 -6.55
N ASP A 73 -15.04 6.21 -5.32
CA ASP A 73 -14.72 7.21 -4.30
C ASP A 73 -14.28 6.55 -2.99
N GLU A 74 -14.01 7.34 -1.96
CA GLU A 74 -13.53 6.83 -0.67
C GLU A 74 -14.51 5.88 0.03
N SER A 75 -15.81 5.91 -0.32
CA SER A 75 -16.81 5.01 0.26
C SER A 75 -16.62 3.55 -0.17
N ALA A 76 -15.89 3.32 -1.26
CA ALA A 76 -15.52 1.98 -1.72
C ALA A 76 -14.40 1.33 -0.87
N LEU A 77 -13.70 2.11 -0.05
CA LEU A 77 -12.63 1.60 0.79
C LEU A 77 -13.20 0.82 1.98
N GLN A 78 -12.65 -0.37 2.21
CA GLN A 78 -13.00 -1.22 3.35
C GLN A 78 -11.95 -1.14 4.47
N THR A 79 -11.01 -0.22 4.35
CA THR A 79 -9.98 0.02 5.35
C THR A 79 -10.60 0.64 6.59
N PRO A 80 -10.35 0.11 7.80
CA PRO A 80 -10.80 0.75 9.03
C PRO A 80 -10.21 2.15 9.15
N PRO A 81 -11.03 3.17 9.49
CA PRO A 81 -10.52 4.52 9.67
C PRO A 81 -9.44 4.59 10.76
N SER A 82 -8.32 5.20 10.43
CA SER A 82 -7.21 5.42 11.37
C SER A 82 -6.65 6.84 11.28
N TYR A 83 -5.71 7.17 12.15
CA TYR A 83 -4.90 8.38 12.02
C TYR A 83 -3.69 8.11 11.13
N PRO A 84 -3.11 9.16 10.50
CA PRO A 84 -1.85 9.04 9.78
C PRO A 84 -0.76 8.36 10.61
N LEU A 85 0.03 7.51 9.98
CA LEU A 85 1.17 6.85 10.63
C LEU A 85 2.34 7.81 10.82
N ASP A 86 2.46 8.83 9.98
CA ASP A 86 3.44 9.89 10.18
C ASP A 86 3.06 10.74 11.40
N GLY A 87 4.02 10.95 12.32
CA GLY A 87 3.77 11.65 13.58
C GLY A 87 3.46 13.14 13.39
N HIS A 88 4.02 13.79 12.37
CA HIS A 88 3.74 15.19 12.07
C HIS A 88 2.32 15.34 11.52
N GLU A 89 1.96 14.55 10.51
CA GLU A 89 0.62 14.57 9.92
C GLU A 89 -0.47 14.21 10.94
N HIS A 90 -0.20 13.24 11.82
CA HIS A 90 -1.11 12.91 12.92
C HIS A 90 -1.35 14.12 13.82
N ALA A 91 -0.28 14.83 14.21
CA ALA A 91 -0.40 16.03 15.04
C ALA A 91 -1.16 17.15 14.32
N GLU A 92 -0.94 17.35 13.02
CA GLU A 92 -1.68 18.36 12.23
C GLU A 92 -3.17 18.03 12.15
N VAL A 93 -3.53 16.77 11.89
CA VAL A 93 -4.94 16.32 11.89
C VAL A 93 -5.60 16.64 13.24
N LEU A 94 -4.93 16.33 14.36
CA LEU A 94 -5.47 16.62 15.70
C LEU A 94 -5.61 18.13 15.95
N ARG A 95 -4.62 18.94 15.56
CA ARG A 95 -4.68 20.40 15.71
C ARG A 95 -5.82 21.02 14.91
N ALA A 96 -6.09 20.47 13.73
CA ALA A 96 -7.21 20.89 12.89
C ALA A 96 -8.57 20.38 13.36
N GLY A 97 -8.64 19.64 14.48
CA GLY A 97 -9.88 19.02 14.95
C GLY A 97 -10.38 17.87 14.07
N GLY A 98 -9.51 17.31 13.24
CA GLY A 98 -9.81 16.19 12.35
C GLY A 98 -9.90 14.85 13.09
N GLY A 99 -10.55 13.89 12.44
CA GLY A 99 -10.75 12.55 12.93
C GLY A 99 -9.97 11.50 12.14
N ARG A 100 -10.25 10.24 12.42
CA ARG A 100 -9.74 9.11 11.66
C ARG A 100 -10.33 9.08 10.25
N ALA A 101 -9.53 8.69 9.26
CA ALA A 101 -9.92 8.60 7.85
C ALA A 101 -9.62 7.22 7.25
N PRO A 102 -10.35 6.79 6.18
CA PRO A 102 -10.08 5.53 5.50
C PRO A 102 -8.73 5.50 4.76
N ILE A 103 -8.27 6.68 4.33
CA ILE A 103 -6.93 6.86 3.75
C ILE A 103 -6.05 7.46 4.84
N SER A 104 -5.22 6.63 5.45
CA SER A 104 -4.40 7.04 6.58
C SER A 104 -3.06 6.28 6.64
#